data_b4c7f750dc8e381914df514d6bb0f31e
#
_entry.id   b4c7f750dc8e381914df514d6bb0f31e
#
_cell.length_a   1.000
_cell.length_b   1.000
_cell.length_c   1.000
_cell.angle_alpha   90.00
_cell.angle_beta   90.00
_cell.angle_gamma   90.00
#
_symmetry.space_group_name_H-M   'P 1'
#
loop_
_entity.id
_entity.type
_entity.pdbx_description
1 polymer ?
#
loop_
_entity_poly.entity_id
_entity_poly.type
_entity_poly.pdbx_seq_one_letter_code
_entity_poly.pdbx_strand_id
1 'polypeptide(L)' 'MSPEELIKQTVTVNEAARLLGISRATAYQLAHEGKLPGARRLGRRIVVSRKALERF' A
#
# COMPACT_ATOMS: atom_id res chain seq x y z
N MET A 1 10.26 12.54 11.66
CA MET A 1 8.91 11.96 11.60
C MET A 1 8.81 10.79 12.56
N SER A 2 7.82 10.79 13.44
CA SER A 2 7.64 9.70 14.41
C SER A 2 7.08 8.45 13.73
N PRO A 3 7.33 7.26 14.31
CA PRO A 3 6.75 6.03 13.76
C PRO A 3 5.22 6.07 13.65
N GLU A 4 4.57 6.76 14.57
CA GLU A 4 3.11 6.88 14.54
C GLU A 4 2.63 7.68 13.32
N GLU A 5 3.35 8.74 12.96
CA GLU A 5 3.02 9.52 11.78
C GLU A 5 3.22 8.74 10.49
N LEU A 6 4.28 7.93 10.44
CA LEU A 6 4.52 7.06 9.31
C LEU A 6 3.38 6.06 9.13
N ILE A 7 2.90 5.49 10.22
CA ILE A 7 1.79 4.52 10.19
C ILE A 7 0.51 5.19 9.68
N LYS A 8 0.26 6.43 10.09
CA LYS A 8 -0.92 7.17 9.65
C LYS A 8 -0.91 7.53 8.18
N GLN A 9 0.28 7.62 7.58
CA GLN A 9 0.43 7.99 6.17
C GLN A 9 0.46 6.78 5.25
N THR A 10 0.42 5.58 5.82
CA THR A 10 0.45 4.35 5.03
C THR A 10 -0.78 3.52 5.32
N VAL A 11 -1.13 2.68 4.36
CA VAL A 11 -2.19 1.69 4.52
C VAL A 11 -1.62 0.31 4.23
N THR A 12 -2.30 -0.72 4.69
CA THR A 12 -1.91 -2.09 4.37
C THR A 12 -2.31 -2.41 2.93
N VAL A 13 -1.71 -3.48 2.38
CA VAL A 13 -2.11 -3.96 1.05
C VAL A 13 -3.60 -4.32 1.03
N ASN A 14 -4.12 -4.89 2.12
CA ASN A 14 -5.54 -5.18 2.27
C ASN A 14 -6.41 -3.94 2.11
N GLU A 15 -6.06 -2.87 2.82
CA GLU A 15 -6.81 -1.63 2.72
C GLU A 15 -6.67 -1.00 1.35
N ALA A 16 -5.48 -1.05 0.76
CA ALA A 16 -5.25 -0.56 -0.60
C ALA A 16 -6.16 -1.30 -1.60
N ALA A 17 -6.28 -2.61 -1.44
CA ALA A 17 -7.16 -3.41 -2.30
C ALA A 17 -8.61 -2.93 -2.20
N ARG A 18 -9.08 -2.66 -0.99
CA ARG A 18 -10.44 -2.17 -0.77
C ARG A 18 -10.66 -0.81 -1.39
N LEU A 19 -9.68 0.08 -1.24
CA LEU A 19 -9.77 1.44 -1.80
C LEU A 19 -9.75 1.42 -3.32
N LEU A 20 -8.99 0.50 -3.92
CA LEU A 20 -8.88 0.37 -5.36
C LEU A 20 -10.01 -0.49 -5.96
N GLY A 21 -10.78 -1.17 -5.13
CA GLY A 21 -11.85 -2.05 -5.61
C GLY A 21 -11.37 -3.32 -6.27
N ILE A 22 -10.21 -3.83 -5.86
CA ILE A 22 -9.64 -5.08 -6.38
C ILE A 22 -9.56 -6.13 -5.29
N SER A 23 -9.37 -7.39 -5.68
CA SER A 23 -9.23 -8.46 -4.71
C SER A 23 -7.89 -8.35 -3.96
N ARG A 24 -7.86 -8.91 -2.76
CA ARG A 24 -6.67 -8.98 -1.95
C ARG A 24 -5.52 -9.68 -2.68
N ALA A 25 -5.83 -10.81 -3.32
CA ALA A 25 -4.83 -11.58 -4.06
C ALA A 25 -4.23 -10.74 -5.19
N THR A 26 -5.07 -10.02 -5.93
CA THR A 26 -4.62 -9.15 -7.01
C THR A 26 -3.74 -8.02 -6.47
N ALA A 27 -4.13 -7.43 -5.36
CA ALA A 27 -3.35 -6.35 -4.74
C ALA A 27 -1.96 -6.83 -4.31
N TYR A 28 -1.87 -8.00 -3.69
CA TYR A 28 -0.59 -8.58 -3.31
C TYR A 28 0.29 -8.90 -4.51
N GLN A 29 -0.32 -9.41 -5.56
CA GLN A 29 0.41 -9.70 -6.79
C GLN A 29 0.99 -8.43 -7.40
N LEU A 30 0.18 -7.38 -7.50
CA LEU A 30 0.63 -6.09 -8.00
C LEU A 30 1.74 -5.50 -7.14
N ALA A 31 1.63 -5.64 -5.82
CA ALA A 31 2.65 -5.16 -4.89
C ALA A 31 3.98 -5.87 -5.11
N HIS A 32 3.96 -7.19 -5.31
CA HIS A 32 5.17 -7.95 -5.58
C HIS A 32 5.80 -7.60 -6.91
N GLU A 33 5.00 -7.26 -7.89
CA GLU A 33 5.47 -6.86 -9.21
C GLU A 33 5.91 -5.40 -9.28
N GLY A 34 5.71 -4.65 -8.19
CA GLY A 34 6.03 -3.23 -8.16
C GLY A 34 5.08 -2.36 -8.95
N LYS A 35 3.88 -2.87 -9.23
CA LYS A 35 2.88 -2.17 -10.03
C LYS A 35 1.79 -1.50 -9.20
N LEU A 36 1.73 -1.78 -7.91
CA LEU A 36 0.74 -1.16 -7.03
C LEU A 36 1.16 0.27 -6.71
N PRO A 37 0.29 1.27 -6.97
CA PRO A 37 0.65 2.67 -6.71
C PRO A 37 1.02 2.90 -5.24
N GLY A 38 2.17 3.54 -5.03
CA GLY A 38 2.63 3.89 -3.69
C GLY A 38 3.15 2.75 -2.85
N ALA A 39 3.19 1.53 -3.37
CA ALA A 39 3.69 0.38 -2.63
C ALA A 39 5.20 0.47 -2.43
N ARG A 40 5.64 0.22 -1.20
CA ARG A 40 7.05 0.17 -0.85
C ARG A 40 7.32 -1.04 0.01
N ARG A 41 8.45 -1.65 -0.21
CA ARG A 41 8.88 -2.79 0.58
C ARG A 41 9.77 -2.33 1.72
N LEU A 42 9.32 -2.59 2.94
CA LEU A 42 10.10 -2.29 4.14
C LEU A 42 10.41 -3.62 4.85
N GLY A 43 11.60 -4.17 4.57
CA GLY A 43 11.96 -5.47 5.11
C GLY A 43 11.00 -6.54 4.61
N ARG A 44 10.27 -7.17 5.54
CA ARG A 44 9.30 -8.20 5.21
C ARG A 44 7.89 -7.67 4.98
N ARG A 45 7.71 -6.37 5.17
CA ARG A 45 6.40 -5.75 5.05
C ARG A 45 6.31 -4.94 3.77
N ILE A 46 5.12 -4.92 3.21
CA ILE A 46 4.78 -4.02 2.12
C ILE A 46 3.81 -3.00 2.67
N VAL A 47 4.17 -1.73 2.54
CA VAL A 47 3.29 -0.62 2.93
C VAL A 47 2.93 0.18 1.70
N VAL A 48 1.76 0.81 1.73
CA VAL A 48 1.27 1.58 0.59
C VAL A 48 1.05 3.01 1.04
N SER A 49 1.60 3.96 0.28
CA SER A 49 1.41 5.37 0.58
C SER A 49 -0.03 5.78 0.30
N ARG A 50 -0.70 6.30 1.34
CA ARG A 50 -2.06 6.77 1.21
C ARG A 50 -2.19 7.90 0.20
N LYS A 51 -1.23 8.83 0.22
CA LYS A 51 -1.23 9.94 -0.74
C LYS A 51 -1.11 9.47 -2.18
N ALA A 52 -0.27 8.48 -2.43
CA ALA A 52 -0.11 7.95 -3.76
C ALA A 52 -1.40 7.29 -4.26
N LEU A 53 -2.12 6.60 -3.38
CA LEU A 53 -3.43 6.01 -3.72
C LEU A 53 -4.46 7.08 -4.03
N GLU A 54 -4.48 8.15 -3.25
CA GLU A 54 -5.43 9.24 -3.46
C GLU A 54 -5.21 9.98 -4.78
N ARG A 55 -3.98 9.97 -5.27
CA ARG A 55 -3.64 10.59 -6.55
C ARG A 55 -3.89 9.68 -7.75
N PHE A 56 -4.07 8.41 -7.49
CA PHE A 56 -4.34 7.42 -8.51
C PHE A 56 -5.82 7.43 -8.90
#